data_14e0a0ea43e8f3677b0c6484000373e3
#
_entry.id   14e0a0ea43e8f3677b0c6484000373e3
#
_cell.length_a   1.000
_cell.length_b   1.000
_cell.length_c   1.000
_cell.angle_alpha   90.00
_cell.angle_beta   90.00
_cell.angle_gamma   90.00
#
_symmetry.space_group_name_H-M   'P 1'
#
loop_
_entity.id
_entity.type
_entity.pdbx_description
1 polymer ?
#
loop_
_entity_poly.entity_id
_entity_poly.type
_entity_poly.pdbx_seq_one_letter_code
_entity_poly.pdbx_strand_id
1 'polypeptide(L)'
;MFKKKFLRVFKEYKSDLPSLTIVGVGPGDPSLLTIAAVDSIKKAKVIVFPVSDDNKKSFAAEIVKKYTKFKKNIPIIFPMARKDSDPDEIWFNAVEKIVKFIKNGESVVLLC
;
A
#
# COMPACT_ATOMS: atom_id res chain seq x y z
N MET A 1 23.51 -14.89 15.11
CA MET A 1 24.35 -13.76 14.69
C MET A 1 23.70 -12.93 13.60
N PHE A 2 23.24 -13.53 12.53
CA PHE A 2 22.55 -12.82 11.45
C PHE A 2 21.31 -12.08 11.94
N LYS A 3 20.49 -12.71 12.80
CA LYS A 3 19.28 -12.09 13.35
C LYS A 3 19.57 -10.83 14.17
N LYS A 4 20.64 -10.82 14.96
CA LYS A 4 21.00 -9.65 15.78
C LYS A 4 21.43 -8.47 14.90
N LYS A 5 22.23 -8.74 13.88
CA LYS A 5 22.65 -7.71 12.92
C LYS A 5 21.46 -7.17 12.14
N PHE A 6 20.57 -8.05 11.68
CA PHE A 6 19.38 -7.65 10.95
C PHE A 6 18.45 -6.78 11.80
N LEU A 7 18.16 -7.20 13.04
CA LEU A 7 17.32 -6.44 13.94
C LEU A 7 17.92 -5.09 14.32
N ARG A 8 19.23 -5.04 14.49
CA ARG A 8 19.93 -3.80 14.81
C ARG A 8 19.85 -2.82 13.65
N VAL A 9 20.12 -3.27 12.43
CA VAL A 9 19.98 -2.44 11.22
C VAL A 9 18.55 -1.98 11.04
N PHE A 10 17.58 -2.87 11.23
CA PHE A 10 16.17 -2.56 11.12
C PHE A 10 15.72 -1.50 12.11
N LYS A 11 16.15 -1.62 13.39
CA LYS A 11 15.85 -0.61 14.41
C LYS A 11 16.47 0.74 14.08
N GLU A 12 17.72 0.74 13.61
CA GLU A 12 18.47 1.94 13.32
C GLU A 12 17.86 2.72 12.15
N TYR A 13 17.37 2.02 11.12
CA TYR A 13 16.86 2.66 9.90
C TYR A 13 15.36 2.64 9.75
N LYS A 14 14.64 2.09 10.72
CA LYS A 14 13.19 1.88 10.64
C LYS A 14 12.39 3.12 10.30
N SER A 15 12.80 4.29 10.78
CA SER A 15 12.08 5.55 10.56
C SER A 15 12.48 6.26 9.27
N ASP A 16 13.67 5.96 8.72
CA ASP A 16 14.25 6.73 7.63
C ASP A 16 14.28 5.99 6.29
N LEU A 17 14.23 4.65 6.33
CA LEU A 17 14.25 3.86 5.10
C LEU A 17 12.87 3.80 4.46
N PRO A 18 12.81 4.07 3.14
CA PRO A 18 11.58 3.86 2.39
C PRO A 18 11.17 2.39 2.47
N SER A 19 9.89 2.15 2.62
CA SER A 19 9.38 0.79 2.80
C SER A 19 8.04 0.60 2.12
N LEU A 20 7.71 -0.66 1.83
CA LEU A 20 6.37 -1.08 1.45
C LEU A 20 5.72 -1.74 2.68
N THR A 21 4.56 -1.25 3.05
CA THR A 21 3.74 -1.84 4.12
C THR A 21 2.40 -2.26 3.54
N ILE A 22 2.01 -3.49 3.78
CA ILE A 22 0.69 -3.99 3.38
C ILE A 22 -0.25 -3.82 4.57
N VAL A 23 -1.37 -3.12 4.35
CA VAL A 23 -2.29 -2.75 5.42
C VAL A 23 -3.69 -3.29 5.12
N GLY A 24 -4.21 -4.12 6.01
CA GLY A 24 -5.60 -4.57 5.96
C GLY A 24 -6.53 -3.50 6.50
N VAL A 25 -7.60 -3.21 5.81
CA VAL A 25 -8.57 -2.17 6.18
C VAL A 25 -9.97 -2.72 6.50
N GLY A 26 -10.19 -4.04 6.30
CA GLY A 26 -11.47 -4.65 6.65
C GLY A 26 -11.79 -4.58 8.14
N PRO A 27 -13.03 -4.76 8.57
CA PRO A 27 -14.19 -5.25 7.81
C PRO A 27 -14.97 -4.19 7.02
N GLY A 28 -14.61 -2.91 7.05
CA GLY A 28 -15.26 -1.91 6.22
C GLY A 28 -15.67 -0.64 6.94
N ASP A 29 -15.70 -0.68 8.26
CA ASP A 29 -16.01 0.49 9.07
C ASP A 29 -14.71 1.21 9.45
N PRO A 30 -14.55 2.51 9.12
CA PRO A 30 -13.35 3.25 9.48
C PRO A 30 -13.05 3.24 10.99
N SER A 31 -14.05 3.14 11.82
CA SER A 31 -13.85 3.08 13.28
C SER A 31 -13.22 1.78 13.75
N LEU A 32 -13.18 0.76 12.89
CA LEU A 32 -12.60 -0.55 13.21
C LEU A 32 -11.17 -0.71 12.65
N LEU A 33 -10.58 0.34 12.09
CA LEU A 33 -9.18 0.31 11.69
C LEU A 33 -8.29 0.16 12.92
N THR A 34 -7.24 -0.65 12.78
CA THR A 34 -6.27 -0.76 13.88
C THR A 34 -5.44 0.52 13.99
N ILE A 35 -4.91 0.77 15.18
CA ILE A 35 -4.00 1.90 15.40
C ILE A 35 -2.76 1.76 14.52
N ALA A 36 -2.24 0.54 14.40
CA ALA A 36 -1.07 0.27 13.55
C ALA A 36 -1.35 0.59 12.08
N ALA A 37 -2.54 0.25 11.58
CA ALA A 37 -2.94 0.57 10.21
C ALA A 37 -2.96 2.09 9.98
N VAL A 38 -3.59 2.83 10.88
CA VAL A 38 -3.67 4.29 10.80
C VAL A 38 -2.27 4.92 10.83
N ASP A 39 -1.42 4.46 11.73
CA ASP A 39 -0.06 4.98 11.84
C ASP A 39 0.76 4.73 10.58
N SER A 40 0.65 3.53 10.01
CA SER A 40 1.34 3.19 8.76
C SER A 40 0.87 4.08 7.60
N ILE A 41 -0.43 4.30 7.50
CA ILE A 41 -1.01 5.17 6.47
C ILE A 41 -0.53 6.61 6.64
N LYS A 42 -0.51 7.11 7.86
CA LYS A 42 -0.06 8.47 8.14
C LYS A 42 1.40 8.70 7.78
N LYS A 43 2.25 7.70 7.98
CA LYS A 43 3.67 7.78 7.68
C LYS A 43 3.98 7.62 6.19
N ALA A 44 3.13 6.94 5.44
CA ALA A 44 3.34 6.71 4.03
C ALA A 44 3.10 7.98 3.21
N LYS A 45 3.81 8.11 2.11
CA LYS A 45 3.59 9.20 1.14
C LYS A 45 2.75 8.75 -0.05
N VAL A 46 2.73 7.45 -0.31
CA VAL A 46 2.02 6.87 -1.46
C VAL A 46 1.09 5.79 -0.95
N ILE A 47 -0.15 5.84 -1.37
CA ILE A 47 -1.18 4.85 -1.05
C ILE A 47 -1.58 4.15 -2.33
N VAL A 48 -1.39 2.84 -2.36
CA VAL A 48 -1.75 1.99 -3.50
C VAL A 48 -2.92 1.11 -3.08
N PHE A 49 -3.92 1.00 -3.92
CA PHE A 49 -5.13 0.24 -3.59
C PHE A 49 -5.70 -0.45 -4.82
N PRO A 50 -6.31 -1.63 -4.65
CA PRO A 50 -6.91 -2.36 -5.76
C PRO A 50 -8.28 -1.79 -6.12
N VAL A 51 -8.57 -1.75 -7.41
CA VAL A 51 -9.89 -1.45 -7.95
C VAL A 51 -10.24 -2.49 -9.00
N SER A 52 -11.52 -2.79 -9.15
CA SER A 52 -11.96 -3.79 -10.11
C SER A 52 -12.16 -3.23 -11.53
N ASP A 53 -12.29 -1.91 -11.65
CA ASP A 53 -12.56 -1.22 -12.90
C ASP A 53 -12.13 0.25 -12.75
N ASP A 54 -11.79 0.92 -13.86
CA ASP A 54 -11.44 2.35 -13.89
C ASP A 54 -12.49 3.27 -13.27
N ASN A 55 -13.76 2.90 -13.42
CA ASN A 55 -14.88 3.71 -12.97
C ASN A 55 -15.41 3.34 -11.59
N LYS A 56 -14.84 2.29 -10.96
CA LYS A 56 -15.28 1.85 -9.65
C LYS A 56 -14.43 2.43 -8.55
N LYS A 57 -15.08 2.84 -7.48
CA LYS A 57 -14.40 3.29 -6.28
C LYS A 57 -13.82 2.09 -5.53
N SER A 58 -12.63 2.24 -5.02
CA SER A 58 -12.04 1.22 -4.14
C SER A 58 -12.71 1.28 -2.77
N PHE A 59 -13.20 0.15 -2.30
CA PHE A 59 -13.70 0.03 -0.94
C PHE A 59 -12.62 0.38 0.08
N ALA A 60 -11.43 -0.16 -0.11
CA ALA A 60 -10.31 0.11 0.78
C ALA A 60 -9.96 1.59 0.83
N ALA A 61 -9.93 2.26 -0.32
CA ALA A 61 -9.62 3.68 -0.39
C ALA A 61 -10.67 4.53 0.34
N GLU A 62 -11.95 4.17 0.23
CA GLU A 62 -13.02 4.90 0.93
C GLU A 62 -12.89 4.78 2.45
N ILE A 63 -12.54 3.61 2.97
CA ILE A 63 -12.38 3.39 4.40
C ILE A 63 -11.30 4.31 5.00
N VAL A 64 -10.23 4.57 4.25
CA VAL A 64 -9.08 5.33 4.75
C VAL A 64 -9.02 6.77 4.21
N LYS A 65 -10.03 7.20 3.50
CA LYS A 65 -10.09 8.50 2.81
C LYS A 65 -9.70 9.68 3.70
N LYS A 66 -10.12 9.67 4.93
CA LYS A 66 -9.81 10.68 5.93
C LYS A 66 -8.30 10.87 6.14
N TYR A 67 -7.52 9.79 6.00
CA TYR A 67 -6.08 9.79 6.26
C TYR A 67 -5.23 9.97 5.01
N THR A 68 -5.84 9.89 3.82
CA THR A 68 -5.10 9.86 2.55
C THR A 68 -5.29 11.09 1.68
N LYS A 69 -5.97 12.10 2.19
CA LYS A 69 -6.40 13.29 1.43
C LYS A 69 -5.27 13.99 0.66
N PHE A 70 -4.11 14.09 1.27
CA PHE A 70 -2.98 14.87 0.72
C PHE A 70 -1.84 13.98 0.23
N LYS A 71 -2.12 12.68 0.05
CA LYS A 71 -1.13 11.71 -0.37
C LYS A 71 -1.33 11.35 -1.84
N LYS A 72 -0.32 10.75 -2.45
CA LYS A 72 -0.46 10.16 -3.78
C LYS A 72 -1.30 8.90 -3.65
N ASN A 73 -2.43 8.87 -4.34
CA ASN A 73 -3.36 7.75 -4.33
C ASN A 73 -3.32 7.08 -5.69
N ILE A 74 -2.85 5.84 -5.74
CA ILE A 74 -2.59 5.12 -6.98
C ILE A 74 -3.45 3.87 -7.04
N PRO A 75 -4.44 3.83 -7.94
CA PRO A 75 -5.25 2.63 -8.13
C PRO A 75 -4.51 1.59 -8.97
N ILE A 76 -4.68 0.33 -8.63
CA ILE A 76 -4.27 -0.80 -9.45
C ILE A 76 -5.52 -1.51 -9.92
N ILE A 77 -5.69 -1.60 -11.23
CA ILE A 77 -6.91 -2.16 -11.81
C ILE A 77 -6.74 -3.66 -11.99
N PHE A 78 -7.63 -4.42 -11.34
CA PHE A 78 -7.75 -5.87 -11.50
C PHE A 78 -9.09 -6.16 -12.17
N PRO A 79 -9.14 -6.25 -13.51
CA PRO A 79 -10.42 -6.51 -14.18
C PRO A 79 -10.88 -7.93 -13.92
N MET A 80 -11.85 -8.07 -13.02
CA MET A 80 -12.40 -9.37 -12.58
C MET A 80 -13.17 -10.12 -13.66
N ALA A 81 -13.66 -9.41 -14.67
CA ALA A 81 -14.52 -9.97 -15.70
C ALA A 81 -13.80 -10.29 -17.02
N ARG A 82 -12.53 -9.93 -17.16
CA ARG A 82 -11.77 -10.16 -18.39
C ARG A 82 -11.00 -11.46 -18.31
N LYS A 83 -11.36 -12.40 -19.16
CA LYS A 83 -10.63 -13.68 -19.30
C LYS A 83 -9.25 -13.51 -19.94
N ASP A 84 -8.99 -12.36 -20.56
CA ASP A 84 -7.76 -12.09 -21.31
C ASP A 84 -6.69 -11.40 -20.51
N SER A 85 -6.99 -10.99 -19.27
CA SER A 85 -5.98 -10.33 -18.44
C SER A 85 -5.18 -11.37 -17.66
N ASP A 86 -3.86 -11.26 -17.78
CA ASP A 86 -2.92 -12.08 -17.02
C ASP A 86 -2.71 -11.44 -15.65
N PRO A 87 -3.13 -12.10 -14.54
CA PRO A 87 -2.92 -11.57 -13.21
C PRO A 87 -1.46 -11.31 -12.88
N ASP A 88 -0.55 -12.13 -13.38
CA ASP A 88 0.87 -11.99 -13.12
C ASP A 88 1.42 -10.71 -13.75
N GLU A 89 0.97 -10.37 -14.94
CA GLU A 89 1.36 -9.14 -15.61
C GLU A 89 0.87 -7.91 -14.84
N ILE A 90 -0.36 -7.94 -14.33
CA ILE A 90 -0.92 -6.85 -13.52
C ILE A 90 -0.09 -6.64 -12.25
N TRP A 91 0.21 -7.72 -11.55
CA TRP A 91 1.04 -7.66 -10.35
C TRP A 91 2.46 -7.17 -10.64
N PHE A 92 3.05 -7.63 -11.73
CA PHE A 92 4.38 -7.20 -12.15
C PHE A 92 4.42 -5.69 -12.40
N ASN A 93 3.46 -5.17 -13.12
CA ASN A 93 3.37 -3.73 -13.38
C ASN A 93 3.16 -2.92 -12.11
N ALA A 94 2.34 -3.43 -11.19
CA ALA A 94 2.11 -2.80 -9.89
C ALA A 94 3.40 -2.76 -9.07
N VAL A 95 4.12 -3.86 -9.01
CA VAL A 95 5.39 -3.95 -8.28
C VAL A 95 6.42 -2.99 -8.85
N GLU A 96 6.51 -2.86 -10.17
CA GLU A 96 7.41 -1.90 -10.81
C GLU A 96 7.12 -0.47 -10.37
N LYS A 97 5.86 -0.08 -10.35
CA LYS A 97 5.46 1.26 -9.87
C LYS A 97 5.84 1.48 -8.41
N ILE A 98 5.55 0.50 -7.57
CA ILE A 98 5.88 0.57 -6.14
C ILE A 98 7.38 0.71 -5.93
N VAL A 99 8.17 -0.09 -6.64
CA VAL A 99 9.63 -0.05 -6.55
C VAL A 99 10.18 1.32 -6.95
N LYS A 100 9.61 1.96 -7.97
CA LYS A 100 10.01 3.31 -8.37
C LYS A 100 9.83 4.32 -7.25
N PHE A 101 8.69 4.27 -6.55
CA PHE A 101 8.45 5.16 -5.41
C PHE A 101 9.45 4.91 -4.27
N ILE A 102 9.71 3.65 -3.97
CA ILE A 102 10.65 3.28 -2.92
C ILE A 102 12.07 3.75 -3.27
N LYS A 103 12.49 3.59 -4.52
CA LYS A 103 13.80 4.09 -4.99
C LYS A 103 13.92 5.59 -4.90
N ASN A 104 12.81 6.32 -5.02
CA ASN A 104 12.77 7.77 -4.87
C ASN A 104 12.71 8.23 -3.41
N GLY A 105 12.79 7.30 -2.46
CA GLY A 105 12.77 7.63 -1.03
C GLY A 105 11.39 7.77 -0.43
N GLU A 106 10.34 7.30 -1.11
CA GLU A 106 8.96 7.41 -0.64
C GLU A 106 8.48 6.08 -0.05
N SER A 107 7.90 6.12 1.14
CA SER A 107 7.26 4.96 1.75
C SER A 107 5.88 4.74 1.13
N VAL A 108 5.55 3.50 0.85
CA VAL A 108 4.31 3.09 0.17
C VAL A 108 3.49 2.19 1.09
N VAL A 109 2.20 2.44 1.15
CA VAL A 109 1.22 1.53 1.76
C VAL A 109 0.37 0.92 0.66
N LEU A 110 0.26 -0.40 0.68
CA LEU A 110 -0.66 -1.14 -0.18
C LEU A 110 -1.85 -1.58 0.68
N LEU A 111 -3.02 -1.11 0.32
CA LEU A 111 -4.26 -1.45 1.03
C LEU A 111 -4.83 -2.78 0.52
N CYS A 112 -5.35 -3.56 1.45
CA CYS A 112 -6.07 -4.83 1.12
C CYS A 112 -7.50 -4.79 1.61
#